data_a6fc869f843076613f463d2d47a7d8d3
#
_entry.id   a6fc869f843076613f463d2d47a7d8d3
#
_cell.length_a   1.000
_cell.length_b   1.000
_cell.length_c   1.000
_cell.angle_alpha   90.00
_cell.angle_beta   90.00
_cell.angle_gamma   90.00
#
_symmetry.space_group_name_H-M   'P 1'
#
loop_
_entity.id
_entity.type
_entity.pdbx_description
1 polymer ?
#
loop_
_entity_poly.entity_id
_entity_poly.type
_entity_poly.pdbx_seq_one_letter_code
_entity_poly.pdbx_strand_id
1 'polypeptide(L)'
;MIKVITYGTYDLLHYGHIKLLERAKALGDYLIVGVTADDFDKSRGKINVQQSLMQRIDAVRATGIADEIIIEEYEGQKIDDIQRLGIDIFTVGSDWRGKFDYLNEYCKVVYLDRTEGISSSEIRSERKKIKLGIVGEQFLAEKVAHECNYVNGIEVSGVYTTNTDIKIGKKFDTFDELLNCSDALYIISHPTLHFKQIKKAIDLKKHVLCEAPIALSLEESRKLHQLADEKGCILMDALKTAYSTAYSRMILLAKGGKIGKIISIDATATSLRDINLISQNNVSHTWNSICAWGPTSMLPIFQILGTDYCKKLIISKLLNDDFDIFTKVEFIYDDSVATLKVGKGVKSEGELLISGTKGYIYVPAPWWKTDYFEIRYENPNDNKRYFYQLDGEGIRYELVAFIDAIQSKHHPTYISRDLSNAICNVIEDFYARKDFFELK
;
A
#
# COMPACT_ATOMS: atom_id res chain seq x y z
N MET A 1 19.44 -40.46 3.02
CA MET A 1 18.97 -39.21 3.66
C MET A 1 17.59 -38.92 3.12
N ILE A 2 16.57 -39.06 3.96
CA ILE A 2 15.16 -38.82 3.58
C ILE A 2 14.91 -37.33 3.68
N LYS A 3 14.55 -36.70 2.53
CA LYS A 3 14.22 -35.28 2.43
C LYS A 3 12.74 -35.08 2.55
N VAL A 4 12.34 -34.19 3.46
CA VAL A 4 10.96 -33.81 3.73
C VAL A 4 10.75 -32.33 3.33
N ILE A 5 9.63 -32.02 2.69
CA ILE A 5 9.25 -30.63 2.40
C ILE A 5 7.86 -30.34 2.96
N THR A 6 7.70 -29.15 3.50
CA THR A 6 6.40 -28.61 3.94
C THR A 6 6.26 -27.14 3.54
N TYR A 7 5.02 -26.68 3.33
CA TYR A 7 4.74 -25.32 2.95
C TYR A 7 3.72 -24.67 3.87
N GLY A 8 3.87 -23.39 4.09
CA GLY A 8 2.92 -22.62 4.87
C GLY A 8 3.18 -21.12 4.85
N THR A 9 2.19 -20.36 5.24
CA THR A 9 2.31 -18.90 5.41
C THR A 9 3.16 -18.56 6.63
N TYR A 10 3.04 -19.34 7.72
CA TYR A 10 3.73 -19.17 9.01
C TYR A 10 3.56 -17.77 9.63
N ASP A 11 2.43 -17.12 9.36
CA ASP A 11 2.09 -15.82 9.93
C ASP A 11 1.86 -15.95 11.45
N LEU A 12 2.43 -15.02 12.23
CA LEU A 12 2.37 -15.07 13.70
C LEU A 12 2.76 -16.46 14.22
N LEU A 13 3.98 -16.91 13.89
CA LEU A 13 4.45 -18.24 14.24
C LEU A 13 4.07 -18.61 15.68
N HIS A 14 3.29 -19.67 15.85
CA HIS A 14 2.76 -20.09 17.14
C HIS A 14 3.02 -21.57 17.39
N TYR A 15 2.68 -22.05 18.59
CA TYR A 15 2.89 -23.43 19.03
C TYR A 15 2.39 -24.48 18.01
N GLY A 16 1.23 -24.26 17.38
CA GLY A 16 0.70 -25.16 16.35
C GLY A 16 1.61 -25.28 15.12
N HIS A 17 2.21 -24.18 14.68
CA HIS A 17 3.20 -24.20 13.60
C HIS A 17 4.48 -24.93 14.02
N ILE A 18 4.98 -24.67 15.23
CA ILE A 18 6.17 -25.33 15.76
C ILE A 18 5.95 -26.85 15.81
N LYS A 19 4.80 -27.29 16.33
CA LYS A 19 4.45 -28.72 16.37
C LYS A 19 4.31 -29.37 14.99
N LEU A 20 3.80 -28.63 14.01
CA LEU A 20 3.77 -29.09 12.62
C LEU A 20 5.19 -29.29 12.08
N LEU A 21 6.09 -28.33 12.31
CA LEU A 21 7.49 -28.40 11.87
C LEU A 21 8.25 -29.55 12.57
N GLU A 22 8.07 -29.74 13.89
CA GLU A 22 8.67 -30.85 14.63
C GLU A 22 8.22 -32.20 14.07
N ARG A 23 6.91 -32.38 13.80
CA ARG A 23 6.37 -33.61 13.22
C ARG A 23 6.82 -33.80 11.78
N ALA A 24 6.92 -32.73 10.98
CA ALA A 24 7.48 -32.81 9.65
C ALA A 24 8.94 -33.25 9.67
N LYS A 25 9.76 -32.68 10.59
CA LYS A 25 11.16 -33.07 10.78
C LYS A 25 11.31 -34.53 11.19
N ALA A 26 10.40 -35.05 12.00
CA ALA A 26 10.40 -36.44 12.44
C ALA A 26 10.11 -37.46 11.32
N LEU A 27 9.65 -37.03 10.14
CA LEU A 27 9.41 -37.91 8.99
C LEU A 27 10.68 -38.23 8.20
N GLY A 28 11.77 -37.50 8.40
CA GLY A 28 13.01 -37.72 7.66
C GLY A 28 14.24 -37.07 8.29
N ASP A 29 15.33 -37.12 7.55
CA ASP A 29 16.63 -36.60 8.00
C ASP A 29 16.82 -35.12 7.75
N TYR A 30 16.21 -34.59 6.70
CA TYR A 30 16.39 -33.20 6.22
C TYR A 30 15.04 -32.55 5.92
N LEU A 31 14.73 -31.44 6.61
CA LEU A 31 13.48 -30.71 6.46
C LEU A 31 13.68 -29.40 5.69
N ILE A 32 12.98 -29.27 4.59
CA ILE A 32 12.87 -28.04 3.81
C ILE A 32 11.52 -27.38 4.11
N VAL A 33 11.54 -26.11 4.45
CA VAL A 33 10.33 -25.34 4.76
C VAL A 33 10.11 -24.25 3.70
N GLY A 34 9.05 -24.38 2.92
CA GLY A 34 8.60 -23.36 1.97
C GLY A 34 7.72 -22.33 2.68
N VAL A 35 8.19 -21.07 2.75
CA VAL A 35 7.41 -19.96 3.27
C VAL A 35 6.72 -19.27 2.11
N THR A 36 5.39 -19.19 2.14
CA THR A 36 4.59 -18.63 1.04
C THR A 36 4.81 -17.12 0.92
N ALA A 37 5.14 -16.63 -0.28
CA ALA A 37 5.32 -15.20 -0.55
C ALA A 37 4.01 -14.42 -0.36
N ASP A 38 4.12 -13.15 0.03
CA ASP A 38 2.95 -12.29 0.32
C ASP A 38 2.01 -12.18 -0.89
N ASP A 39 2.58 -12.09 -2.10
CA ASP A 39 1.82 -11.97 -3.34
C ASP A 39 1.07 -13.26 -3.68
N PHE A 40 1.71 -14.41 -3.42
CA PHE A 40 1.09 -15.72 -3.65
C PHE A 40 0.02 -16.02 -2.61
N ASP A 41 0.23 -15.66 -1.34
CA ASP A 41 -0.81 -15.75 -0.30
C ASP A 41 -2.04 -14.91 -0.65
N LYS A 42 -1.83 -13.69 -1.17
CA LYS A 42 -2.92 -12.81 -1.63
C LYS A 42 -3.69 -13.42 -2.80
N SER A 43 -3.01 -13.97 -3.79
CA SER A 43 -3.65 -14.63 -4.94
C SER A 43 -4.54 -15.82 -4.52
N ARG A 44 -4.26 -16.41 -3.36
CA ARG A 44 -5.03 -17.51 -2.75
C ARG A 44 -6.08 -17.03 -1.72
N GLY A 45 -6.34 -15.72 -1.65
CA GLY A 45 -7.33 -15.13 -0.76
C GLY A 45 -6.89 -14.92 0.70
N LYS A 46 -5.58 -15.11 1.01
CA LYS A 46 -5.03 -14.82 2.33
C LYS A 46 -4.52 -13.38 2.40
N ILE A 47 -5.43 -12.45 2.53
CA ILE A 47 -5.15 -11.00 2.50
C ILE A 47 -4.66 -10.47 3.87
N ASN A 48 -4.76 -11.26 4.91
CA ASN A 48 -4.63 -10.84 6.31
C ASN A 48 -3.32 -11.34 6.96
N VAL A 49 -2.27 -11.56 6.18
CA VAL A 49 -0.94 -11.88 6.70
C VAL A 49 -0.39 -10.63 7.38
N GLN A 50 -0.06 -10.72 8.67
CA GLN A 50 0.36 -9.58 9.49
C GLN A 50 1.86 -9.33 9.44
N GLN A 51 2.66 -10.37 9.21
CA GLN A 51 4.11 -10.29 9.17
C GLN A 51 4.60 -10.30 7.72
N SER A 52 5.60 -9.48 7.41
CA SER A 52 6.26 -9.54 6.11
C SER A 52 6.88 -10.91 5.85
N LEU A 53 7.09 -11.27 4.59
CA LEU A 53 7.74 -12.52 4.22
C LEU A 53 9.06 -12.72 4.98
N MET A 54 9.90 -11.69 5.10
CA MET A 54 11.18 -11.79 5.81
C MET A 54 11.00 -12.04 7.30
N GLN A 55 10.06 -11.37 7.96
CA GLN A 55 9.75 -11.63 9.38
C GLN A 55 9.28 -13.06 9.60
N ARG A 56 8.49 -13.61 8.68
CA ARG A 56 8.02 -15.00 8.75
C ARG A 56 9.14 -16.00 8.51
N ILE A 57 10.03 -15.74 7.57
CA ILE A 57 11.25 -16.53 7.33
C ILE A 57 12.14 -16.52 8.57
N ASP A 58 12.37 -15.34 9.16
CA ASP A 58 13.20 -15.21 10.36
C ASP A 58 12.58 -15.92 11.57
N ALA A 59 11.26 -15.88 11.72
CA ALA A 59 10.55 -16.63 12.76
C ALA A 59 10.70 -18.14 12.58
N VAL A 60 10.56 -18.67 11.36
CA VAL A 60 10.80 -20.09 11.06
C VAL A 60 12.27 -20.45 11.33
N ARG A 61 13.23 -19.62 10.87
CA ARG A 61 14.67 -19.84 11.09
C ARG A 61 15.01 -19.87 12.58
N ALA A 62 14.42 -18.99 13.37
CA ALA A 62 14.65 -18.92 14.81
C ALA A 62 14.19 -20.17 15.58
N THR A 63 13.32 -21.01 15.01
CA THR A 63 12.94 -22.30 15.62
C THR A 63 14.08 -23.32 15.63
N GLY A 64 15.04 -23.20 14.72
CA GLY A 64 16.12 -24.18 14.53
C GLY A 64 15.68 -25.57 14.02
N ILE A 65 14.39 -25.71 13.60
CA ILE A 65 13.84 -27.03 13.19
C ILE A 65 14.08 -27.29 11.70
N ALA A 66 13.97 -26.24 10.86
CA ALA A 66 14.20 -26.31 9.41
C ALA A 66 15.69 -26.38 9.10
N ASP A 67 16.11 -27.35 8.26
CA ASP A 67 17.48 -27.40 7.74
C ASP A 67 17.68 -26.44 6.57
N GLU A 68 16.61 -26.21 5.78
CA GLU A 68 16.60 -25.28 4.66
C GLU A 68 15.26 -24.54 4.60
N ILE A 69 15.28 -23.26 4.19
CA ILE A 69 14.09 -22.46 3.98
C ILE A 69 14.08 -21.93 2.56
N ILE A 70 12.98 -22.17 1.86
CA ILE A 70 12.74 -21.67 0.50
C ILE A 70 11.49 -20.78 0.48
N ILE A 71 11.30 -20.04 -0.61
CA ILE A 71 10.13 -19.18 -0.80
C ILE A 71 9.21 -19.84 -1.81
N GLU A 72 7.90 -19.91 -1.48
CA GLU A 72 6.86 -20.33 -2.41
C GLU A 72 6.26 -19.10 -3.09
N GLU A 73 6.41 -18.99 -4.41
CA GLU A 73 6.07 -17.77 -5.18
C GLU A 73 4.97 -17.97 -6.22
N TYR A 74 4.70 -19.21 -6.67
CA TYR A 74 3.75 -19.47 -7.75
C TYR A 74 3.02 -20.81 -7.65
N GLU A 75 1.88 -20.90 -8.33
CA GLU A 75 1.11 -22.15 -8.45
C GLU A 75 1.91 -23.18 -9.25
N GLY A 76 1.95 -24.43 -8.75
CA GLY A 76 2.73 -25.52 -9.37
C GLY A 76 4.18 -25.66 -8.86
N GLN A 77 4.73 -24.67 -8.15
CA GLN A 77 6.09 -24.72 -7.63
C GLN A 77 6.40 -25.98 -6.81
N LYS A 78 5.41 -26.54 -6.13
CA LYS A 78 5.59 -27.77 -5.33
C LYS A 78 6.11 -28.94 -6.17
N ILE A 79 5.65 -29.09 -7.41
CA ILE A 79 6.12 -30.13 -8.32
C ILE A 79 7.57 -29.85 -8.72
N ASP A 80 7.86 -28.61 -9.09
CA ASP A 80 9.22 -28.20 -9.50
C ASP A 80 10.21 -28.38 -8.37
N ASP A 81 9.85 -28.01 -7.14
CA ASP A 81 10.70 -28.15 -5.96
C ASP A 81 10.89 -29.62 -5.57
N ILE A 82 9.86 -30.45 -5.62
CA ILE A 82 9.95 -31.89 -5.34
C ILE A 82 10.97 -32.53 -6.28
N GLN A 83 10.88 -32.25 -7.57
CA GLN A 83 11.78 -32.82 -8.57
C GLN A 83 13.20 -32.25 -8.45
N ARG A 84 13.33 -30.91 -8.35
CA ARG A 84 14.62 -30.23 -8.29
C ARG A 84 15.44 -30.55 -7.04
N LEU A 85 14.76 -30.67 -5.88
CA LEU A 85 15.41 -30.91 -4.60
C LEU A 85 15.51 -32.38 -4.25
N GLY A 86 14.86 -33.27 -5.03
CA GLY A 86 14.82 -34.70 -4.79
C GLY A 86 14.11 -35.02 -3.48
N ILE A 87 12.86 -34.61 -3.34
CA ILE A 87 12.06 -34.76 -2.13
C ILE A 87 11.45 -36.16 -2.06
N ASP A 88 11.61 -36.80 -0.94
CA ASP A 88 11.01 -38.11 -0.67
C ASP A 88 9.59 -38.01 -0.09
N ILE A 89 9.36 -37.00 0.77
CA ILE A 89 8.10 -36.82 1.49
C ILE A 89 7.64 -35.33 1.40
N PHE A 90 6.44 -35.13 0.87
CA PHE A 90 5.70 -33.87 1.02
C PHE A 90 4.74 -34.01 2.21
N THR A 91 4.73 -33.02 3.10
CA THR A 91 3.83 -33.03 4.26
C THR A 91 3.16 -31.69 4.51
N VAL A 92 1.94 -31.74 5.01
CA VAL A 92 1.10 -30.58 5.32
C VAL A 92 0.05 -30.97 6.38
N GLY A 93 -0.59 -29.99 7.01
CA GLY A 93 -1.65 -30.25 8.00
C GLY A 93 -2.86 -30.98 7.40
N SER A 94 -3.58 -31.71 8.25
CA SER A 94 -4.75 -32.51 7.85
C SER A 94 -5.92 -31.68 7.30
N ASP A 95 -5.95 -30.37 7.53
CA ASP A 95 -6.93 -29.46 6.94
C ASP A 95 -6.89 -29.44 5.40
N TRP A 96 -5.79 -29.91 4.82
CA TRP A 96 -5.54 -29.99 3.38
C TRP A 96 -5.70 -31.42 2.82
N ARG A 97 -6.24 -32.34 3.60
CA ARG A 97 -6.38 -33.75 3.20
C ARG A 97 -7.09 -33.89 1.87
N GLY A 98 -6.49 -34.63 0.95
CA GLY A 98 -6.98 -34.86 -0.40
C GLY A 98 -6.60 -33.79 -1.43
N LYS A 99 -6.24 -32.57 -1.01
CA LYS A 99 -5.93 -31.45 -1.95
C LYS A 99 -4.57 -31.59 -2.63
N PHE A 100 -3.65 -32.34 -2.04
CA PHE A 100 -2.30 -32.53 -2.57
C PHE A 100 -2.03 -33.98 -2.99
N ASP A 101 -3.05 -34.81 -3.12
CA ASP A 101 -2.89 -36.23 -3.49
C ASP A 101 -2.29 -36.42 -4.89
N TYR A 102 -2.42 -35.43 -5.76
CA TYR A 102 -1.76 -35.41 -7.07
C TYR A 102 -0.22 -35.43 -6.98
N LEU A 103 0.35 -35.02 -5.85
CA LEU A 103 1.81 -35.06 -5.61
C LEU A 103 2.31 -36.48 -5.35
N ASN A 104 1.43 -37.48 -5.10
CA ASN A 104 1.82 -38.87 -4.95
C ASN A 104 2.47 -39.49 -6.20
N GLU A 105 2.32 -38.82 -7.36
CA GLU A 105 3.03 -39.18 -8.59
C GLU A 105 4.55 -38.87 -8.50
N TYR A 106 4.94 -37.96 -7.58
CA TYR A 106 6.32 -37.44 -7.50
C TYR A 106 7.01 -37.80 -6.19
N CYS A 107 6.27 -37.86 -5.08
CA CYS A 107 6.81 -38.20 -3.75
C CYS A 107 5.70 -38.74 -2.83
N LYS A 108 6.05 -39.25 -1.66
CA LYS A 108 5.07 -39.68 -0.67
C LYS A 108 4.37 -38.44 -0.05
N VAL A 109 3.03 -38.42 -0.07
CA VAL A 109 2.24 -37.37 0.60
C VAL A 109 1.80 -37.83 1.99
N VAL A 110 2.07 -37.04 3.01
CA VAL A 110 1.70 -37.29 4.41
C VAL A 110 0.93 -36.11 4.99
N TYR A 111 -0.26 -36.38 5.51
CA TYR A 111 -1.08 -35.36 6.19
C TYR A 111 -0.91 -35.51 7.70
N LEU A 112 -0.44 -34.43 8.35
CA LEU A 112 -0.21 -34.38 9.78
C LEU A 112 -1.46 -33.93 10.52
N ASP A 113 -1.84 -34.62 11.57
CA ASP A 113 -3.02 -34.24 12.35
C ASP A 113 -2.88 -32.85 12.97
N ARG A 114 -4.00 -32.15 13.12
CA ARG A 114 -4.03 -30.81 13.70
C ARG A 114 -3.62 -30.86 15.19
N THR A 115 -2.82 -29.88 15.61
CA THR A 115 -2.56 -29.65 17.04
C THR A 115 -3.75 -28.89 17.61
N GLU A 116 -4.46 -29.47 18.57
CA GLU A 116 -5.60 -28.81 19.22
C GLU A 116 -5.14 -27.59 20.03
N GLY A 117 -5.96 -26.54 20.01
CA GLY A 117 -5.93 -25.48 21.00
C GLY A 117 -5.39 -24.13 20.57
N ILE A 118 -4.71 -23.96 19.40
CA ILE A 118 -4.25 -22.63 18.97
C ILE A 118 -4.21 -22.51 17.44
N SER A 119 -4.85 -21.48 16.90
CA SER A 119 -4.72 -21.11 15.48
C SER A 119 -4.29 -19.65 15.34
N SER A 120 -3.65 -19.29 14.21
CA SER A 120 -3.35 -17.88 13.91
C SER A 120 -4.61 -17.00 13.90
N SER A 121 -5.77 -17.58 13.61
CA SER A 121 -7.07 -16.90 13.66
C SER A 121 -7.51 -16.60 15.09
N GLU A 122 -7.28 -17.53 16.04
CA GLU A 122 -7.57 -17.33 17.47
C GLU A 122 -6.65 -16.27 18.08
N ILE A 123 -5.35 -16.33 17.81
CA ILE A 123 -4.38 -15.32 18.25
C ILE A 123 -4.76 -13.93 17.70
N ARG A 124 -5.23 -13.86 16.45
CA ARG A 124 -5.72 -12.61 15.85
C ARG A 124 -7.01 -12.11 16.49
N SER A 125 -7.92 -13.00 16.90
CA SER A 125 -9.18 -12.64 17.56
C SER A 125 -9.01 -12.13 19.00
N GLU A 126 -7.95 -12.56 19.69
CA GLU A 126 -7.63 -12.13 21.07
C GLU A 126 -6.97 -10.74 21.13
N ARG A 127 -6.41 -10.24 20.01
CA ARG A 127 -5.85 -8.88 19.95
C ARG A 127 -6.99 -7.84 19.97
N LYS A 128 -6.88 -6.85 20.85
CA LYS A 128 -7.80 -5.72 20.88
C LYS A 128 -7.87 -5.07 19.50
N LYS A 129 -9.06 -5.03 18.91
CA LYS A 129 -9.28 -4.33 17.64
C LYS A 129 -9.08 -2.83 17.80
N ILE A 130 -8.44 -2.22 16.81
CA ILE A 130 -8.29 -0.77 16.71
C ILE A 130 -9.61 -0.19 16.22
N LYS A 131 -10.18 0.72 16.99
CA LYS A 131 -11.40 1.45 16.63
C LYS A 131 -11.05 2.59 15.68
N LEU A 132 -11.44 2.46 14.41
CA LEU A 132 -11.19 3.45 13.37
C LEU A 132 -12.40 4.37 13.20
N GLY A 133 -12.21 5.67 13.47
CA GLY A 133 -13.14 6.72 13.09
C GLY A 133 -12.84 7.22 11.68
N ILE A 134 -13.88 7.49 10.88
CA ILE A 134 -13.74 8.02 9.52
C ILE A 134 -14.23 9.47 9.52
N VAL A 135 -13.47 10.36 8.85
CA VAL A 135 -13.74 11.80 8.82
C VAL A 135 -13.77 12.29 7.39
N GLY A 136 -14.87 12.87 6.95
CA GLY A 136 -14.93 13.57 5.66
C GLY A 136 -16.19 13.35 4.85
N GLU A 137 -16.28 14.10 3.76
CA GLU A 137 -17.48 14.26 2.93
C GLU A 137 -17.46 13.39 1.65
N GLN A 138 -16.38 12.65 1.42
CA GLN A 138 -16.17 11.91 0.18
C GLN A 138 -16.78 10.50 0.27
N PHE A 139 -17.35 10.01 -0.83
CA PHE A 139 -17.80 8.60 -0.95
C PHE A 139 -16.68 7.57 -0.76
N LEU A 140 -15.44 8.00 -0.78
CA LEU A 140 -14.30 7.16 -0.40
C LEU A 140 -14.45 6.62 1.04
N ALA A 141 -15.13 7.37 1.93
CA ALA A 141 -15.43 6.93 3.30
C ALA A 141 -16.20 5.60 3.34
N GLU A 142 -17.16 5.40 2.44
CA GLU A 142 -17.91 4.14 2.34
C GLU A 142 -17.03 2.98 1.89
N LYS A 143 -16.12 3.24 0.92
CA LYS A 143 -15.16 2.23 0.47
C LYS A 143 -14.19 1.84 1.58
N VAL A 144 -13.67 2.81 2.35
CA VAL A 144 -12.80 2.55 3.50
C VAL A 144 -13.53 1.72 4.55
N ALA A 145 -14.76 2.09 4.90
CA ALA A 145 -15.56 1.34 5.85
C ALA A 145 -15.85 -0.09 5.38
N HIS A 146 -16.11 -0.27 4.09
CA HIS A 146 -16.29 -1.59 3.48
C HIS A 146 -15.01 -2.43 3.53
N GLU A 147 -13.86 -1.85 3.19
CA GLU A 147 -12.58 -2.55 3.18
C GLU A 147 -12.08 -2.92 4.57
N CYS A 148 -12.48 -2.18 5.62
CA CYS A 148 -12.21 -2.57 7.01
C CYS A 148 -12.76 -3.95 7.37
N ASN A 149 -13.85 -4.42 6.71
CA ASN A 149 -14.39 -5.76 6.96
C ASN A 149 -13.47 -6.90 6.50
N TYR A 150 -12.52 -6.60 5.63
CA TYR A 150 -11.54 -7.56 5.09
C TYR A 150 -10.16 -7.45 5.77
N VAL A 151 -10.02 -6.57 6.75
CA VAL A 151 -8.75 -6.36 7.46
C VAL A 151 -8.90 -6.74 8.92
N ASN A 152 -8.06 -7.67 9.39
CA ASN A 152 -8.07 -8.08 10.78
C ASN A 152 -7.47 -7.00 11.69
N GLY A 153 -7.95 -6.96 12.93
CA GLY A 153 -7.42 -6.04 13.94
C GLY A 153 -7.99 -4.63 13.89
N ILE A 154 -8.99 -4.38 13.02
CA ILE A 154 -9.67 -3.09 12.91
C ILE A 154 -11.19 -3.24 13.01
N GLU A 155 -11.86 -2.24 13.55
CA GLU A 155 -13.32 -2.09 13.48
C GLU A 155 -13.68 -0.62 13.28
N VAL A 156 -14.70 -0.35 12.48
CA VAL A 156 -15.18 1.01 12.25
C VAL A 156 -16.00 1.48 13.44
N SER A 157 -15.57 2.54 14.13
CA SER A 157 -16.33 3.16 15.23
C SER A 157 -17.48 4.03 14.72
N GLY A 158 -17.36 4.57 13.52
CA GLY A 158 -18.37 5.38 12.85
C GLY A 158 -17.76 6.48 11.98
N VAL A 159 -18.60 7.40 11.53
CA VAL A 159 -18.20 8.51 10.65
C VAL A 159 -18.62 9.86 11.21
N TYR A 160 -17.76 10.87 11.06
CA TYR A 160 -18.10 12.28 11.18
C TYR A 160 -18.12 12.90 9.79
N THR A 161 -19.29 13.30 9.34
CA THR A 161 -19.54 13.85 7.99
C THR A 161 -20.77 14.77 8.01
N THR A 162 -20.73 15.82 7.21
CA THR A 162 -21.90 16.65 6.90
C THR A 162 -22.68 16.14 5.69
N ASN A 163 -22.10 15.21 4.92
CA ASN A 163 -22.75 14.59 3.77
C ASN A 163 -23.77 13.52 4.22
N THR A 164 -25.07 13.82 4.00
CA THR A 164 -26.17 12.92 4.37
C THR A 164 -26.26 11.66 3.53
N ASP A 165 -25.66 11.66 2.33
CA ASP A 165 -25.71 10.55 1.38
C ASP A 165 -24.72 9.42 1.75
N ILE A 166 -23.72 9.70 2.60
CA ILE A 166 -22.78 8.69 3.08
C ILE A 166 -23.50 7.71 4.03
N LYS A 167 -23.45 6.41 3.67
CA LYS A 167 -24.09 5.31 4.39
C LYS A 167 -23.06 4.47 5.14
N ILE A 168 -22.64 4.92 6.30
CA ILE A 168 -21.78 4.17 7.23
C ILE A 168 -22.56 4.04 8.55
N GLY A 169 -22.52 2.87 9.18
CA GLY A 169 -23.40 2.45 10.26
C GLY A 169 -23.69 3.49 11.36
N LYS A 170 -22.65 4.02 12.04
CA LYS A 170 -22.80 5.04 13.08
C LYS A 170 -22.31 6.40 12.59
N LYS A 171 -23.17 7.43 12.67
CA LYS A 171 -22.78 8.82 12.44
C LYS A 171 -22.62 9.55 13.78
N PHE A 172 -21.64 10.44 13.85
CA PHE A 172 -21.41 11.32 14.99
C PHE A 172 -21.73 12.75 14.60
N ASP A 173 -22.34 13.49 15.50
CA ASP A 173 -22.74 14.89 15.26
C ASP A 173 -21.54 15.84 15.37
N THR A 174 -20.53 15.46 16.14
CA THR A 174 -19.31 16.25 16.32
C THR A 174 -18.04 15.43 16.12
N PHE A 175 -16.98 16.12 15.69
CA PHE A 175 -15.66 15.52 15.58
C PHE A 175 -15.12 15.01 16.93
N ASP A 176 -15.46 15.71 18.03
CA ASP A 176 -15.05 15.32 19.37
C ASP A 176 -15.67 14.00 19.84
N GLU A 177 -16.93 13.77 19.53
CA GLU A 177 -17.58 12.49 19.83
C GLU A 177 -16.91 11.33 19.09
N LEU A 178 -16.59 11.51 17.80
CA LEU A 178 -15.86 10.50 17.04
C LEU A 178 -14.49 10.23 17.67
N LEU A 179 -13.72 11.28 18.01
CA LEU A 179 -12.41 11.17 18.64
C LEU A 179 -12.46 10.36 19.94
N ASN A 180 -13.47 10.60 20.79
CA ASN A 180 -13.63 9.90 22.06
C ASN A 180 -13.95 8.40 21.87
N CYS A 181 -14.57 8.03 20.77
CA CYS A 181 -14.95 6.65 20.46
C CYS A 181 -13.91 5.88 19.64
N SER A 182 -12.82 6.53 19.20
CA SER A 182 -11.84 5.97 18.27
C SER A 182 -10.45 5.86 18.89
N ASP A 183 -9.68 4.85 18.47
CA ASP A 183 -8.24 4.70 18.77
C ASP A 183 -7.40 5.32 17.64
N ALA A 184 -7.94 5.34 16.42
CA ALA A 184 -7.33 5.87 15.22
C ALA A 184 -8.36 6.55 14.30
N LEU A 185 -7.89 7.43 13.42
CA LEU A 185 -8.73 8.08 12.41
C LEU A 185 -8.24 7.82 10.99
N TYR A 186 -9.18 7.69 10.05
CA TYR A 186 -8.96 7.87 8.63
C TYR A 186 -9.59 9.20 8.20
N ILE A 187 -8.76 10.15 7.76
CA ILE A 187 -9.19 11.52 7.42
C ILE A 187 -9.25 11.67 5.90
N ILE A 188 -10.44 12.01 5.38
CA ILE A 188 -10.76 12.20 3.95
C ILE A 188 -11.43 13.57 3.73
N SER A 189 -11.42 14.42 4.71
CA SER A 189 -12.00 15.77 4.65
C SER A 189 -11.27 16.65 3.62
N HIS A 190 -11.74 17.88 3.40
CA HIS A 190 -11.05 18.81 2.53
C HIS A 190 -9.64 19.14 3.08
N PRO A 191 -8.58 19.23 2.23
CA PRO A 191 -7.19 19.42 2.67
C PRO A 191 -6.96 20.62 3.59
N THR A 192 -7.76 21.68 3.46
CA THR A 192 -7.73 22.86 4.35
C THR A 192 -8.05 22.54 5.82
N LEU A 193 -8.67 21.39 6.09
CA LEU A 193 -9.03 20.95 7.43
C LEU A 193 -8.02 19.96 8.03
N HIS A 194 -7.16 19.36 7.19
CA HIS A 194 -6.29 18.26 7.58
C HIS A 194 -5.39 18.62 8.75
N PHE A 195 -4.63 19.73 8.64
CA PHE A 195 -3.72 20.17 9.71
C PHE A 195 -4.43 20.26 11.06
N LYS A 196 -5.57 20.94 11.11
CA LYS A 196 -6.34 21.14 12.35
C LYS A 196 -6.89 19.83 12.91
N GLN A 197 -7.42 18.97 12.05
CA GLN A 197 -8.01 17.69 12.46
C GLN A 197 -6.92 16.70 12.91
N ILE A 198 -5.83 16.57 12.15
CA ILE A 198 -4.69 15.72 12.51
C ILE A 198 -4.08 16.17 13.83
N LYS A 199 -3.80 17.48 13.96
CA LYS A 199 -3.24 18.03 15.20
C LYS A 199 -4.11 17.69 16.41
N LYS A 200 -5.42 17.92 16.32
CA LYS A 200 -6.36 17.62 17.40
C LYS A 200 -6.39 16.12 17.73
N ALA A 201 -6.37 15.25 16.74
CA ALA A 201 -6.33 13.81 16.94
C ALA A 201 -5.04 13.38 17.67
N ILE A 202 -3.88 13.85 17.23
CA ILE A 202 -2.59 13.52 17.83
C ILE A 202 -2.47 14.09 19.24
N ASP A 203 -2.96 15.30 19.51
CA ASP A 203 -3.00 15.87 20.87
C ASP A 203 -3.76 14.97 21.85
N LEU A 204 -4.78 14.26 21.37
CA LEU A 204 -5.55 13.24 22.11
C LEU A 204 -4.97 11.82 21.98
N LYS A 205 -3.72 11.69 21.51
CA LYS A 205 -3.00 10.42 21.33
C LYS A 205 -3.72 9.41 20.41
N LYS A 206 -4.38 9.91 19.36
CA LYS A 206 -4.98 9.08 18.33
C LYS A 206 -4.01 8.92 17.17
N HIS A 207 -3.92 7.70 16.60
CA HIS A 207 -3.19 7.45 15.37
C HIS A 207 -3.96 8.01 14.18
N VAL A 208 -3.27 8.42 13.12
CA VAL A 208 -3.91 9.05 11.96
C VAL A 208 -3.38 8.48 10.65
N LEU A 209 -4.30 8.06 9.80
CA LEU A 209 -4.11 7.82 8.38
C LEU A 209 -4.90 8.91 7.65
N CYS A 210 -4.23 9.77 6.87
CA CYS A 210 -4.85 10.91 6.23
C CYS A 210 -4.61 10.90 4.72
N GLU A 211 -5.67 11.12 3.92
CA GLU A 211 -5.50 11.33 2.49
C GLU A 211 -4.51 12.47 2.22
N ALA A 212 -3.59 12.25 1.29
CA ALA A 212 -2.59 13.24 0.95
C ALA A 212 -3.16 14.34 0.03
N PRO A 213 -2.74 15.60 0.27
CA PRO A 213 -1.68 16.05 1.18
C PRO A 213 -2.15 16.14 2.62
N ILE A 214 -1.31 15.78 3.58
CA ILE A 214 -1.63 15.86 5.02
C ILE A 214 -1.70 17.31 5.52
N ALA A 215 -1.11 18.25 4.79
CA ALA A 215 -1.14 19.68 5.06
C ALA A 215 -0.94 20.47 3.76
N LEU A 216 -1.25 21.76 3.77
CA LEU A 216 -1.07 22.65 2.61
C LEU A 216 0.24 23.43 2.64
N SER A 217 1.07 23.24 3.66
CA SER A 217 2.40 23.83 3.75
C SER A 217 3.43 22.87 4.33
N LEU A 218 4.69 23.11 3.98
CA LEU A 218 5.84 22.33 4.50
C LEU A 218 5.97 22.49 6.03
N GLU A 219 5.74 23.69 6.53
CA GLU A 219 5.85 23.97 7.97
C GLU A 219 4.77 23.19 8.76
N GLU A 220 3.54 23.19 8.29
CA GLU A 220 2.46 22.41 8.91
C GLU A 220 2.75 20.91 8.89
N SER A 221 3.21 20.38 7.74
CA SER A 221 3.58 18.96 7.62
C SER A 221 4.67 18.57 8.63
N ARG A 222 5.75 19.36 8.72
CA ARG A 222 6.83 19.13 9.69
C ARG A 222 6.34 19.17 11.13
N LYS A 223 5.48 20.14 11.47
CA LYS A 223 4.87 20.24 12.81
C LYS A 223 4.04 19.01 13.16
N LEU A 224 3.25 18.50 12.21
CA LEU A 224 2.44 17.30 12.44
C LEU A 224 3.30 16.07 12.68
N HIS A 225 4.36 15.85 11.89
CA HIS A 225 5.26 14.73 12.09
C HIS A 225 6.02 14.83 13.43
N GLN A 226 6.50 16.01 13.78
CA GLN A 226 7.14 16.25 15.09
C GLN A 226 6.17 15.96 16.24
N LEU A 227 4.95 16.47 16.18
CA LEU A 227 3.93 16.23 17.20
C LEU A 227 3.57 14.76 17.34
N ALA A 228 3.50 14.03 16.21
CA ALA A 228 3.24 12.59 16.21
C ALA A 228 4.32 11.82 16.96
N ASP A 229 5.62 12.18 16.75
CA ASP A 229 6.73 11.59 17.49
C ASP A 229 6.65 11.90 18.99
N GLU A 230 6.43 13.16 19.35
CA GLU A 230 6.33 13.59 20.74
C GLU A 230 5.19 12.87 21.50
N LYS A 231 4.11 12.57 20.83
CA LYS A 231 2.93 11.87 21.41
C LYS A 231 2.98 10.35 21.27
N GLY A 232 3.94 9.81 20.52
CA GLY A 232 4.05 8.37 20.21
C GLY A 232 2.89 7.89 19.34
N CYS A 233 2.41 8.74 18.43
CA CYS A 233 1.35 8.43 17.48
C CYS A 233 1.91 8.06 16.12
N ILE A 234 1.22 7.19 15.41
CA ILE A 234 1.47 6.94 13.99
C ILE A 234 0.68 7.97 13.17
N LEU A 235 1.39 8.69 12.29
CA LEU A 235 0.82 9.54 11.25
C LEU A 235 1.30 9.02 9.91
N MET A 236 0.35 8.65 9.03
CA MET A 236 0.63 8.11 7.70
C MET A 236 -0.18 8.83 6.63
N ASP A 237 0.42 8.97 5.45
CA ASP A 237 -0.27 9.41 4.23
C ASP A 237 -1.05 8.26 3.62
N ALA A 238 -2.34 8.47 3.38
CA ALA A 238 -3.21 7.54 2.67
C ALA A 238 -3.03 7.72 1.15
N LEU A 239 -1.92 7.26 0.63
CA LEU A 239 -1.64 7.13 -0.79
C LEU A 239 -1.67 5.65 -1.18
N LYS A 240 -2.87 5.09 -1.30
CA LYS A 240 -3.12 3.65 -1.49
C LYS A 240 -2.27 2.98 -2.57
N THR A 241 -1.87 3.72 -3.61
CA THR A 241 -0.97 3.26 -4.66
C THR A 241 0.38 2.77 -4.11
N ALA A 242 0.94 3.47 -3.11
CA ALA A 242 2.23 3.12 -2.51
C ALA A 242 2.23 1.73 -1.85
N TYR A 243 1.09 1.30 -1.36
CA TYR A 243 0.93 0.06 -0.61
C TYR A 243 0.58 -1.14 -1.49
N SER A 244 0.28 -0.93 -2.79
CA SER A 244 -0.05 -2.02 -3.71
C SER A 244 1.20 -2.81 -4.12
N THR A 245 1.04 -4.13 -4.24
CA THR A 245 2.14 -5.05 -4.54
C THR A 245 2.76 -4.77 -5.91
N ALA A 246 1.94 -4.59 -6.94
CA ALA A 246 2.43 -4.31 -8.29
C ALA A 246 3.25 -3.03 -8.35
N TYR A 247 2.75 -1.96 -7.73
CA TYR A 247 3.46 -0.68 -7.67
C TYR A 247 4.79 -0.80 -6.93
N SER A 248 4.80 -1.41 -5.74
CA SER A 248 6.03 -1.62 -4.97
C SER A 248 7.05 -2.44 -5.75
N ARG A 249 6.61 -3.50 -6.46
CA ARG A 249 7.47 -4.31 -7.31
C ARG A 249 8.05 -3.50 -8.48
N MET A 250 7.23 -2.68 -9.11
CA MET A 250 7.64 -1.79 -10.20
C MET A 250 8.74 -0.82 -9.73
N ILE A 251 8.56 -0.17 -8.59
CA ILE A 251 9.56 0.74 -8.00
C ILE A 251 10.89 0.01 -7.74
N LEU A 252 10.85 -1.19 -7.16
CA LEU A 252 12.05 -1.99 -6.91
C LEU A 252 12.79 -2.36 -8.20
N LEU A 253 12.07 -2.74 -9.27
CA LEU A 253 12.66 -3.08 -10.56
C LEU A 253 13.27 -1.85 -11.24
N ALA A 254 12.59 -0.69 -11.16
CA ALA A 254 13.11 0.57 -11.68
C ALA A 254 14.43 0.97 -10.98
N LYS A 255 14.41 1.01 -9.64
CA LYS A 255 15.60 1.33 -8.82
C LYS A 255 16.69 0.27 -8.92
N GLY A 256 16.34 -0.98 -9.16
CA GLY A 256 17.27 -2.09 -9.36
C GLY A 256 17.95 -2.10 -10.73
N GLY A 257 17.78 -1.06 -11.55
CA GLY A 257 18.48 -0.87 -12.82
C GLY A 257 18.00 -1.76 -13.97
N LYS A 258 16.79 -2.34 -13.89
CA LYS A 258 16.24 -3.19 -14.97
C LYS A 258 16.10 -2.45 -16.29
N ILE A 259 15.85 -1.14 -16.25
CA ILE A 259 15.76 -0.28 -17.42
C ILE A 259 16.99 0.62 -17.59
N GLY A 260 18.08 0.34 -16.87
CA GLY A 260 19.29 1.17 -16.85
C GLY A 260 19.14 2.42 -15.99
N LYS A 261 19.86 3.50 -16.32
CA LYS A 261 19.72 4.79 -15.66
C LYS A 261 18.40 5.43 -16.08
N ILE A 262 17.63 5.91 -15.11
CA ILE A 262 16.35 6.58 -15.37
C ILE A 262 16.61 8.01 -15.82
N ILE A 263 16.01 8.42 -16.94
CA ILE A 263 16.16 9.73 -17.56
C ILE A 263 14.90 10.56 -17.47
N SER A 264 13.71 9.92 -17.60
CA SER A 264 12.43 10.64 -17.52
C SER A 264 11.39 9.83 -16.78
N ILE A 265 10.51 10.54 -16.04
CA ILE A 265 9.29 9.99 -15.44
C ILE A 265 8.11 10.88 -15.82
N ASP A 266 7.08 10.30 -16.42
CA ASP A 266 5.86 10.99 -16.81
C ASP A 266 4.65 10.34 -16.12
N ALA A 267 4.02 11.03 -15.17
CA ALA A 267 2.87 10.56 -14.43
C ALA A 267 1.62 11.38 -14.75
N THR A 268 0.60 10.74 -15.31
CA THR A 268 -0.65 11.43 -15.71
C THR A 268 -1.84 10.90 -14.90
N ALA A 269 -2.59 11.80 -14.26
CA ALA A 269 -3.84 11.45 -13.58
C ALA A 269 -4.92 12.51 -13.87
N THR A 270 -5.83 12.19 -14.78
CA THR A 270 -6.88 13.10 -15.23
C THR A 270 -8.26 12.47 -15.17
N SER A 271 -9.25 13.29 -14.87
CA SER A 271 -10.67 12.92 -14.95
C SER A 271 -11.46 14.11 -15.51
N LEU A 272 -12.55 13.83 -16.22
CA LEU A 272 -13.45 14.89 -16.66
C LEU A 272 -14.60 14.98 -15.67
N ARG A 273 -14.70 16.13 -14.98
CA ARG A 273 -15.79 16.47 -14.08
C ARG A 273 -16.58 17.64 -14.70
N ASP A 274 -17.86 17.70 -14.40
CA ASP A 274 -18.66 18.84 -14.82
C ASP A 274 -18.23 20.09 -14.04
N ILE A 275 -17.54 20.99 -14.72
CA ILE A 275 -17.00 22.24 -14.15
C ILE A 275 -18.14 23.16 -13.69
N ASN A 276 -19.29 23.13 -14.36
CA ASN A 276 -20.44 23.94 -13.97
C ASN A 276 -21.03 23.49 -12.65
N LEU A 277 -21.08 22.16 -12.42
CA LEU A 277 -21.49 21.60 -11.13
C LEU A 277 -20.48 21.91 -10.02
N ILE A 278 -19.18 21.93 -10.33
CA ILE A 278 -18.14 22.32 -9.38
C ILE A 278 -18.30 23.78 -8.97
N SER A 279 -18.57 24.68 -9.91
CA SER A 279 -18.73 26.10 -9.64
C SER A 279 -20.03 26.46 -8.91
N GLN A 280 -21.09 25.65 -9.08
CA GLN A 280 -22.40 25.85 -8.47
C GLN A 280 -22.54 25.21 -7.09
N ASN A 281 -21.89 24.06 -6.88
CA ASN A 281 -22.01 23.23 -5.68
C ASN A 281 -20.78 23.36 -4.77
N ASN A 282 -20.62 24.52 -4.10
CA ASN A 282 -19.69 24.68 -2.99
C ASN A 282 -18.27 24.12 -3.26
N VAL A 283 -17.44 24.92 -3.96
CA VAL A 283 -16.00 24.67 -4.20
C VAL A 283 -15.26 24.27 -2.91
N SER A 284 -15.78 24.70 -1.74
CA SER A 284 -15.20 24.41 -0.42
C SER A 284 -15.17 22.92 -0.02
N HIS A 285 -15.95 22.05 -0.68
CA HIS A 285 -15.97 20.60 -0.40
C HIS A 285 -15.32 19.76 -1.50
N THR A 286 -14.95 20.38 -2.61
CA THR A 286 -14.37 19.69 -3.76
C THR A 286 -12.87 20.00 -3.85
N TRP A 287 -12.05 18.97 -3.73
CA TRP A 287 -10.61 19.14 -3.92
C TRP A 287 -10.29 19.59 -5.33
N ASN A 288 -9.40 20.56 -5.48
CA ASN A 288 -8.86 20.96 -6.77
C ASN A 288 -7.96 19.87 -7.39
N SER A 289 -7.48 20.05 -8.63
CA SER A 289 -6.75 18.99 -9.35
C SER A 289 -5.42 18.66 -8.69
N ILE A 290 -4.67 19.68 -8.27
CA ILE A 290 -3.35 19.48 -7.68
C ILE A 290 -3.42 18.77 -6.33
N CYS A 291 -4.38 19.08 -5.46
CA CYS A 291 -4.56 18.38 -4.21
C CYS A 291 -5.12 16.97 -4.39
N ALA A 292 -6.02 16.76 -5.36
CA ALA A 292 -6.66 15.46 -5.54
C ALA A 292 -5.77 14.41 -6.21
N TRP A 293 -4.92 14.82 -7.16
CA TRP A 293 -4.13 13.91 -7.99
C TRP A 293 -2.63 14.15 -7.90
N GLY A 294 -2.22 15.35 -7.47
CA GLY A 294 -0.81 15.72 -7.35
C GLY A 294 -0.02 14.79 -6.45
N PRO A 295 -0.46 14.50 -5.20
CA PRO A 295 0.26 13.60 -4.30
C PRO A 295 0.52 12.23 -4.91
N THR A 296 -0.50 11.61 -5.52
CA THR A 296 -0.36 10.33 -6.20
C THR A 296 0.62 10.42 -7.38
N SER A 297 0.57 11.50 -8.16
CA SER A 297 1.45 11.66 -9.33
C SER A 297 2.89 12.02 -8.96
N MET A 298 3.12 12.68 -7.83
CA MET A 298 4.46 12.95 -7.28
C MET A 298 5.10 11.70 -6.68
N LEU A 299 4.31 10.73 -6.23
CA LEU A 299 4.78 9.53 -5.53
C LEU A 299 5.88 8.78 -6.31
N PRO A 300 5.68 8.32 -7.56
CA PRO A 300 6.73 7.61 -8.31
C PRO A 300 7.94 8.51 -8.61
N ILE A 301 7.74 9.79 -8.83
CA ILE A 301 8.81 10.75 -9.11
C ILE A 301 9.74 10.83 -7.89
N PHE A 302 9.21 11.13 -6.72
CA PHE A 302 10.01 11.31 -5.51
C PHE A 302 10.55 10.00 -4.94
N GLN A 303 9.85 8.88 -5.13
CA GLN A 303 10.39 7.58 -4.71
C GLN A 303 11.58 7.13 -5.56
N ILE A 304 11.64 7.49 -6.84
CA ILE A 304 12.66 7.05 -7.78
C ILE A 304 13.80 8.06 -7.89
N LEU A 305 13.51 9.33 -8.12
CA LEU A 305 14.49 10.38 -8.36
C LEU A 305 14.88 11.16 -7.09
N GLY A 306 14.13 10.97 -6.00
CA GLY A 306 14.33 11.74 -4.77
C GLY A 306 13.58 13.07 -4.76
N THR A 307 13.71 13.79 -3.64
CA THR A 307 13.01 15.07 -3.41
C THR A 307 13.88 16.30 -3.68
N ASP A 308 15.16 16.09 -4.00
CA ASP A 308 16.17 17.15 -4.20
C ASP A 308 16.29 17.52 -5.69
N TYR A 309 15.21 18.05 -6.28
CA TYR A 309 15.25 18.59 -7.63
C TYR A 309 15.91 19.97 -7.68
N CYS A 310 16.62 20.27 -8.79
CA CYS A 310 17.31 21.54 -8.98
C CYS A 310 16.36 22.70 -9.25
N LYS A 311 15.27 22.40 -10.00
CA LYS A 311 14.26 23.39 -10.42
C LYS A 311 12.92 22.72 -10.65
N LYS A 312 11.83 23.46 -10.43
CA LYS A 312 10.50 23.06 -10.88
C LYS A 312 9.80 24.21 -11.62
N LEU A 313 8.79 23.86 -12.41
CA LEU A 313 7.89 24.80 -13.04
C LEU A 313 6.45 24.27 -12.91
N ILE A 314 5.57 25.06 -12.34
CA ILE A 314 4.14 24.76 -12.22
C ILE A 314 3.40 25.52 -13.31
N ILE A 315 2.66 24.82 -14.18
CA ILE A 315 1.85 25.39 -15.26
C ILE A 315 0.40 24.99 -14.97
N SER A 316 -0.47 25.95 -14.78
CA SER A 316 -1.84 25.67 -14.36
C SER A 316 -2.89 26.46 -15.11
N LYS A 317 -4.06 25.84 -15.34
CA LYS A 317 -5.31 26.47 -15.75
C LYS A 317 -6.25 26.51 -14.57
N LEU A 318 -6.59 27.72 -14.14
CA LEU A 318 -7.44 27.94 -12.98
C LEU A 318 -8.91 28.13 -13.38
N LEU A 319 -9.82 27.70 -12.53
CA LEU A 319 -11.24 28.04 -12.58
C LEU A 319 -11.51 29.33 -11.79
N ASN A 320 -10.82 29.47 -10.65
CA ASN A 320 -10.77 30.65 -9.81
C ASN A 320 -9.41 30.66 -9.06
N ASP A 321 -9.18 31.66 -8.21
CA ASP A 321 -7.87 31.90 -7.58
C ASP A 321 -7.27 30.66 -6.87
N ASP A 322 -8.09 29.78 -6.30
CA ASP A 322 -7.62 28.63 -5.49
C ASP A 322 -7.94 27.28 -6.09
N PHE A 323 -8.63 27.23 -7.23
CA PHE A 323 -9.11 25.99 -7.82
C PHE A 323 -8.57 25.78 -9.22
N ASP A 324 -7.63 24.84 -9.38
CA ASP A 324 -7.15 24.41 -10.68
C ASP A 324 -8.02 23.31 -11.29
N ILE A 325 -8.27 23.44 -12.59
CA ILE A 325 -8.91 22.41 -13.41
C ILE A 325 -7.90 21.56 -14.18
N PHE A 326 -6.68 22.08 -14.28
CA PHE A 326 -5.53 21.42 -14.90
C PHE A 326 -4.24 21.98 -14.32
N THR A 327 -3.31 21.11 -13.96
CA THR A 327 -1.96 21.51 -13.58
C THR A 327 -0.95 20.50 -14.13
N LYS A 328 0.14 21.04 -14.68
CA LYS A 328 1.34 20.30 -15.06
C LYS A 328 2.50 20.82 -14.24
N VAL A 329 3.29 19.93 -13.64
CA VAL A 329 4.53 20.30 -12.94
C VAL A 329 5.69 19.59 -13.59
N GLU A 330 6.73 20.34 -13.92
CA GLU A 330 8.01 19.81 -14.39
C GLU A 330 9.05 19.90 -13.29
N PHE A 331 9.77 18.81 -13.04
CA PHE A 331 10.89 18.75 -12.10
C PHE A 331 12.16 18.48 -12.89
N ILE A 332 13.19 19.29 -12.68
CA ILE A 332 14.50 19.18 -13.33
C ILE A 332 15.49 18.74 -12.25
N TYR A 333 16.13 17.61 -12.47
CA TYR A 333 17.23 17.08 -11.68
C TYR A 333 18.54 17.27 -12.47
N ASP A 334 19.69 16.98 -11.86
CA ASP A 334 20.99 17.13 -12.54
C ASP A 334 21.10 16.33 -13.83
N ASP A 335 20.51 15.15 -13.86
CA ASP A 335 20.68 14.18 -14.96
C ASP A 335 19.36 13.51 -15.40
N SER A 336 18.24 14.00 -14.93
CA SER A 336 16.92 13.48 -15.25
C SER A 336 15.84 14.57 -15.17
N VAL A 337 14.69 14.27 -15.73
CA VAL A 337 13.51 15.15 -15.70
C VAL A 337 12.27 14.35 -15.32
N ALA A 338 11.34 14.99 -14.66
CA ALA A 338 10.04 14.36 -14.41
C ALA A 338 8.90 15.34 -14.63
N THR A 339 7.77 14.79 -15.07
CA THR A 339 6.56 15.55 -15.33
C THR A 339 5.38 14.88 -14.64
N LEU A 340 4.59 15.64 -13.92
CA LEU A 340 3.23 15.25 -13.59
C LEU A 340 2.22 16.07 -14.38
N LYS A 341 1.09 15.45 -14.72
CA LYS A 341 -0.05 16.09 -15.37
C LYS A 341 -1.33 15.65 -14.67
N VAL A 342 -2.00 16.60 -14.04
CA VAL A 342 -3.22 16.34 -13.28
C VAL A 342 -4.35 17.25 -13.73
N GLY A 343 -5.58 16.77 -13.66
CA GLY A 343 -6.72 17.58 -14.08
C GLY A 343 -8.07 16.97 -13.74
N LYS A 344 -9.01 17.83 -13.35
CA LYS A 344 -10.44 17.52 -13.19
C LYS A 344 -11.31 18.12 -14.29
N GLY A 345 -10.76 19.06 -15.07
CA GLY A 345 -11.41 19.67 -16.24
C GLY A 345 -10.81 19.23 -17.58
N VAL A 346 -9.89 18.28 -17.56
CA VAL A 346 -9.20 17.77 -18.76
C VAL A 346 -9.15 16.25 -18.69
N LYS A 347 -9.33 15.58 -19.82
CA LYS A 347 -9.18 14.13 -19.96
C LYS A 347 -8.04 13.79 -20.92
N SER A 348 -7.16 12.94 -20.46
CA SER A 348 -6.13 12.28 -21.29
C SER A 348 -5.92 10.86 -20.80
N GLU A 349 -5.05 10.09 -21.45
CA GLU A 349 -4.61 8.79 -20.95
C GLU A 349 -3.99 8.96 -19.56
N GLY A 350 -4.40 8.10 -18.62
CA GLY A 350 -3.93 8.13 -17.23
C GLY A 350 -2.84 7.08 -17.01
N GLU A 351 -1.69 7.27 -17.65
CA GLU A 351 -0.57 6.35 -17.68
C GLU A 351 0.60 6.83 -16.83
N LEU A 352 1.48 5.89 -16.46
CA LEU A 352 2.80 6.17 -15.90
C LEU A 352 3.85 5.59 -16.83
N LEU A 353 4.79 6.44 -17.27
CA LEU A 353 5.93 6.07 -18.08
C LEU A 353 7.23 6.39 -17.36
N ILE A 354 8.13 5.39 -17.22
CA ILE A 354 9.44 5.56 -16.61
C ILE A 354 10.48 5.17 -17.66
N SER A 355 11.19 6.14 -18.21
CA SER A 355 12.13 5.97 -19.31
C SER A 355 13.55 5.84 -18.80
N GLY A 356 14.27 4.83 -19.26
CA GLY A 356 15.66 4.55 -18.91
C GLY A 356 16.56 4.29 -20.10
N THR A 357 17.86 4.18 -19.87
CA THR A 357 18.88 4.01 -20.93
C THR A 357 18.93 2.61 -21.56
N LYS A 358 18.21 1.63 -21.00
CA LYS A 358 18.14 0.26 -21.52
C LYS A 358 16.74 -0.18 -21.89
N GLY A 359 15.72 0.57 -21.52
CA GLY A 359 14.31 0.26 -21.74
C GLY A 359 13.43 1.20 -20.94
N TYR A 360 12.16 0.90 -20.86
CA TYR A 360 11.19 1.71 -20.11
C TYR A 360 10.16 0.83 -19.42
N ILE A 361 9.55 1.39 -18.38
CA ILE A 361 8.40 0.79 -17.70
C ILE A 361 7.15 1.54 -18.15
N TYR A 362 6.13 0.80 -18.53
CA TYR A 362 4.83 1.31 -18.91
C TYR A 362 3.75 0.73 -18.00
N VAL A 363 2.98 1.62 -17.37
CA VAL A 363 1.78 1.27 -16.59
C VAL A 363 0.58 1.90 -17.24
N PRO A 364 -0.37 1.11 -17.78
CA PRO A 364 -1.55 1.65 -18.45
C PRO A 364 -2.52 2.33 -17.47
N ALA A 365 -3.45 3.08 -18.03
CA ALA A 365 -4.53 3.71 -17.26
C ALA A 365 -5.50 2.66 -16.66
N PRO A 366 -5.93 2.86 -15.41
CA PRO A 366 -5.53 3.90 -14.46
C PRO A 366 -4.31 3.47 -13.63
N TRP A 367 -3.14 3.99 -13.93
CA TRP A 367 -1.89 3.55 -13.31
C TRP A 367 -1.88 3.64 -11.77
N TRP A 368 -2.63 4.53 -11.17
CA TRP A 368 -2.74 4.65 -9.71
C TRP A 368 -3.51 3.50 -9.04
N LYS A 369 -4.09 2.60 -9.85
CA LYS A 369 -4.64 1.30 -9.45
C LYS A 369 -3.80 0.20 -10.08
N THR A 370 -2.51 0.20 -9.79
CA THR A 370 -1.55 -0.69 -10.44
C THR A 370 -1.87 -2.15 -10.13
N ASP A 371 -2.30 -2.89 -11.13
CA ASP A 371 -2.47 -4.34 -11.13
C ASP A 371 -1.65 -5.00 -12.24
N TYR A 372 -1.13 -4.19 -13.16
CA TYR A 372 -0.36 -4.60 -14.31
C TYR A 372 0.67 -3.55 -14.69
N PHE A 373 1.87 -4.00 -15.13
CA PHE A 373 2.84 -3.15 -15.81
C PHE A 373 3.74 -3.96 -16.75
N GLU A 374 4.38 -3.28 -17.67
CA GLU A 374 5.33 -3.87 -18.61
C GLU A 374 6.71 -3.23 -18.45
N ILE A 375 7.75 -4.06 -18.61
CA ILE A 375 9.11 -3.57 -18.92
C ILE A 375 9.34 -3.84 -20.39
N ARG A 376 9.59 -2.80 -21.15
CA ARG A 376 9.80 -2.85 -22.59
C ARG A 376 11.21 -2.43 -22.95
N TYR A 377 11.82 -3.19 -23.85
CA TYR A 377 13.17 -3.00 -24.34
C TYR A 377 13.15 -2.71 -25.84
N GLU A 378 14.31 -2.29 -26.40
CA GLU A 378 14.47 -2.08 -27.84
C GLU A 378 14.15 -3.36 -28.64
N ASN A 379 14.61 -4.52 -28.16
CA ASN A 379 14.20 -5.81 -28.71
C ASN A 379 12.88 -6.26 -28.04
N PRO A 380 11.75 -6.32 -28.78
CA PRO A 380 10.46 -6.68 -28.21
C PRO A 380 10.39 -8.10 -27.60
N ASN A 381 11.31 -9.01 -28.01
CA ASN A 381 11.36 -10.36 -27.44
C ASN A 381 11.84 -10.38 -25.99
N ASP A 382 12.48 -9.31 -25.52
CA ASP A 382 12.95 -9.17 -24.15
C ASP A 382 11.90 -8.54 -23.22
N ASN A 383 10.77 -8.11 -23.75
CA ASN A 383 9.69 -7.47 -23.02
C ASN A 383 9.13 -8.41 -21.94
N LYS A 384 8.81 -7.84 -20.78
CA LYS A 384 8.27 -8.57 -19.64
C LYS A 384 6.98 -7.93 -19.16
N ARG A 385 6.01 -8.76 -18.83
CA ARG A 385 4.70 -8.36 -18.33
C ARG A 385 4.53 -8.87 -16.92
N TYR A 386 3.97 -8.02 -16.04
CA TYR A 386 3.78 -8.32 -14.64
C TYR A 386 2.31 -8.07 -14.29
N PHE A 387 1.67 -9.08 -13.74
CA PHE A 387 0.26 -9.05 -13.34
C PHE A 387 0.17 -9.33 -11.86
N TYR A 388 -0.62 -8.54 -11.14
CA TYR A 388 -0.87 -8.71 -9.73
C TYR A 388 -2.34 -8.44 -9.43
N GLN A 389 -2.89 -9.16 -8.47
CA GLN A 389 -4.23 -8.88 -8.01
C GLN A 389 -4.22 -7.61 -7.16
N LEU A 390 -5.18 -6.72 -7.40
CA LEU A 390 -5.39 -5.50 -6.63
C LEU A 390 -6.77 -5.53 -5.96
N ASP A 391 -6.81 -5.89 -4.69
CA ASP A 391 -8.04 -5.92 -3.91
C ASP A 391 -8.35 -4.54 -3.31
N GLY A 392 -9.66 -4.22 -3.24
CA GLY A 392 -10.13 -2.99 -2.60
C GLY A 392 -9.53 -1.71 -3.16
N GLU A 393 -9.13 -1.70 -4.44
CA GLU A 393 -8.45 -0.57 -5.08
C GLU A 393 -7.17 -0.10 -4.35
N GLY A 394 -6.55 -0.97 -3.54
CA GLY A 394 -5.35 -0.66 -2.74
C GLY A 394 -5.63 -0.19 -1.30
N ILE A 395 -6.87 0.19 -0.96
CA ILE A 395 -7.25 0.65 0.39
C ILE A 395 -6.95 -0.41 1.44
N ARG A 396 -7.23 -1.67 1.13
CA ARG A 396 -7.00 -2.80 2.03
C ARG A 396 -5.54 -2.92 2.46
N TYR A 397 -4.61 -2.71 1.53
CA TYR A 397 -3.17 -2.80 1.81
C TYR A 397 -2.67 -1.65 2.67
N GLU A 398 -3.17 -0.42 2.47
CA GLU A 398 -2.80 0.71 3.34
C GLU A 398 -3.36 0.56 4.75
N LEU A 399 -4.59 0.02 4.91
CA LEU A 399 -5.17 -0.28 6.22
C LEU A 399 -4.34 -1.34 6.96
N VAL A 400 -3.90 -2.39 6.27
CA VAL A 400 -3.00 -3.40 6.84
C VAL A 400 -1.69 -2.76 7.30
N ALA A 401 -1.05 -1.95 6.44
CA ALA A 401 0.19 -1.26 6.78
C ALA A 401 0.01 -0.31 7.98
N PHE A 402 -1.13 0.37 8.08
CA PHE A 402 -1.43 1.26 9.19
C PHE A 402 -1.59 0.51 10.51
N ILE A 403 -2.30 -0.62 10.50
CA ILE A 403 -2.46 -1.46 11.68
C ILE A 403 -1.12 -2.04 12.14
N ASP A 404 -0.32 -2.54 11.19
CA ASP A 404 1.02 -3.06 11.48
C ASP A 404 1.91 -1.97 12.10
N ALA A 405 1.85 -0.75 11.58
CA ALA A 405 2.59 0.38 12.14
C ALA A 405 2.19 0.69 13.59
N ILE A 406 0.88 0.68 13.89
CA ILE A 406 0.37 0.91 15.24
C ILE A 406 0.81 -0.21 16.19
N GLN A 407 0.69 -1.47 15.76
CA GLN A 407 0.99 -2.64 16.59
C GLN A 407 2.48 -2.84 16.82
N SER A 408 3.32 -2.64 15.80
CA SER A 408 4.77 -2.78 15.88
C SER A 408 5.46 -1.53 16.42
N LYS A 409 4.77 -0.39 16.47
CA LYS A 409 5.33 0.94 16.77
C LYS A 409 6.44 1.36 15.80
N HIS A 410 6.43 0.81 14.60
CA HIS A 410 7.34 1.16 13.53
C HIS A 410 6.61 1.88 12.40
N HIS A 411 7.15 2.99 11.94
CA HIS A 411 6.64 3.66 10.74
C HIS A 411 6.95 2.83 9.50
N PRO A 412 5.96 2.54 8.66
CA PRO A 412 6.21 1.84 7.42
C PRO A 412 7.04 2.71 6.47
N THR A 413 7.91 2.07 5.70
CA THR A 413 8.85 2.74 4.79
C THR A 413 8.26 3.05 3.40
N TYR A 414 6.95 2.81 3.20
CA TYR A 414 6.31 3.03 1.89
C TYR A 414 6.32 4.50 1.47
N ILE A 415 6.06 5.42 2.40
CA ILE A 415 6.09 6.86 2.18
C ILE A 415 6.96 7.46 3.30
N SER A 416 8.12 8.00 2.93
CA SER A 416 8.99 8.66 3.89
C SER A 416 8.44 10.03 4.28
N ARG A 417 8.85 10.55 5.43
CA ARG A 417 8.51 11.92 5.87
C ARG A 417 9.02 12.97 4.89
N ASP A 418 10.19 12.74 4.31
CA ASP A 418 10.76 13.67 3.32
C ASP A 418 9.89 13.73 2.07
N LEU A 419 9.33 12.57 1.64
CA LEU A 419 8.41 12.52 0.52
C LEU A 419 7.09 13.25 0.85
N SER A 420 6.50 12.99 2.01
CA SER A 420 5.29 13.67 2.48
C SER A 420 5.50 15.19 2.57
N ASN A 421 6.63 15.62 3.16
CA ASN A 421 7.04 17.03 3.23
C ASN A 421 7.23 17.65 1.85
N ALA A 422 7.85 16.94 0.91
CA ALA A 422 8.06 17.43 -0.46
C ALA A 422 6.74 17.61 -1.21
N ILE A 423 5.78 16.70 -1.04
CA ILE A 423 4.42 16.86 -1.59
C ILE A 423 3.78 18.14 -1.05
N CYS A 424 3.79 18.34 0.28
CA CYS A 424 3.21 19.53 0.89
C CYS A 424 3.91 20.82 0.42
N ASN A 425 5.24 20.77 0.23
CA ASN A 425 6.00 21.93 -0.29
C ASN A 425 5.62 22.29 -1.74
N VAL A 426 5.42 21.32 -2.61
CA VAL A 426 4.96 21.61 -4.00
C VAL A 426 3.56 22.22 -4.01
N ILE A 427 2.69 21.77 -3.13
CA ILE A 427 1.33 22.31 -2.99
C ILE A 427 1.36 23.73 -2.40
N GLU A 428 2.21 23.98 -1.39
CA GLU A 428 2.46 25.33 -0.87
C GLU A 428 2.92 26.28 -1.97
N ASP A 429 3.89 25.88 -2.79
CA ASP A 429 4.40 26.66 -3.90
C ASP A 429 3.33 26.91 -4.99
N PHE A 430 2.40 25.96 -5.19
CA PHE A 430 1.25 26.17 -6.06
C PHE A 430 0.35 27.31 -5.55
N TYR A 431 -0.03 27.29 -4.28
CA TYR A 431 -0.87 28.35 -3.68
C TYR A 431 -0.13 29.68 -3.56
N ALA A 432 1.17 29.65 -3.30
CA ALA A 432 2.03 30.84 -3.26
C ALA A 432 2.39 31.40 -4.65
N ARG A 433 1.95 30.76 -5.74
CA ARG A 433 2.31 31.13 -7.14
C ARG A 433 3.82 31.19 -7.37
N LYS A 434 4.59 30.36 -6.70
CA LYS A 434 6.03 30.28 -6.84
C LYS A 434 6.42 29.34 -7.97
N ASP A 435 7.35 29.76 -8.83
CA ASP A 435 7.72 29.03 -10.05
C ASP A 435 6.49 28.64 -10.90
N PHE A 436 5.56 29.57 -11.04
CA PHE A 436 4.21 29.33 -11.52
C PHE A 436 3.91 30.10 -12.81
N PHE A 437 3.24 29.43 -13.74
CA PHE A 437 2.72 30.03 -14.97
C PHE A 437 1.23 29.71 -15.11
N GLU A 438 0.42 30.74 -15.22
CA GLU A 438 -1.02 30.60 -15.44
C GLU A 438 -1.37 30.59 -16.91
N LEU A 439 -2.11 29.57 -17.36
CA LEU A 439 -2.69 29.49 -18.69
C LEU A 439 -3.96 30.34 -18.75
N LYS A 440 -4.01 31.24 -19.74
CA LYS A 440 -5.17 32.12 -19.99
C LYS A 440 -6.37 31.38 -20.57
#